data_d056771d41ddf2dea77266d42bb9b8df
#
_entry.id   d056771d41ddf2dea77266d42bb9b8df
#
_cell.length_a   1.000
_cell.length_b   1.000
_cell.length_c   1.000
_cell.angle_alpha   90.00
_cell.angle_beta   90.00
_cell.angle_gamma   90.00
#
_symmetry.space_group_name_H-M   'P 1'
#
loop_
_entity.id
_entity.type
_entity.pdbx_description
1 polymer ?
#
loop_
_entity_poly.entity_id
_entity_poly.type
_entity_poly.pdbx_seq_one_letter_code
_entity_poly.pdbx_strand_id
1 'polypeptide(L)'
;MAYTADYDKFKFPEGAFKGKRVLITGSGKDGGIGQGLALAAAANGAAVVGVHFHSSYRDGFDMVDAMRKNGVKAFAMQADVTNTRDLWASRSYVIEQMEGQGPDIVICNSGLTEKGYRFGRALPEIDGESRAERRARVRREFIENLAESKLVMDTKIDGFVYMTHLWAGEAVYHNHPVQFVYISSMQSIEPGVAVPGYVVANWAVLRLPEVLKTNLGKASNMASACCLMLPFVRTGMTEEYAGNAKVFGRWQPRMLEPFEAAHAVSQLLSRPADELNLGNFKLGVEGTVDKVSLKWSQVKLEVKDEALGWSDANPVVS
;
A
#
# COMPACT_ATOMS: atom_id res chain seq x y z
N MET A 1 -7.23 26.45 -1.23
CA MET A 1 -7.88 26.42 0.09
C MET A 1 -6.84 25.94 1.07
N ALA A 2 -6.72 26.55 2.25
CA ALA A 2 -5.82 26.05 3.28
C ALA A 2 -6.32 24.65 3.70
N TYR A 3 -5.42 23.68 3.74
CA TYR A 3 -5.70 22.33 4.20
C TYR A 3 -6.14 22.37 5.67
N THR A 4 -7.43 22.25 5.90
CA THR A 4 -8.00 22.08 7.24
C THR A 4 -8.21 20.57 7.44
N ALA A 5 -7.17 19.88 7.88
CA ALA A 5 -7.34 18.52 8.36
C ALA A 5 -8.27 18.59 9.59
N ASP A 6 -9.43 17.99 9.49
CA ASP A 6 -10.31 17.80 10.64
C ASP A 6 -9.69 16.68 11.51
N TYR A 7 -8.71 17.09 12.34
CA TYR A 7 -7.97 16.19 13.21
C TYR A 7 -8.88 15.40 14.16
N ASP A 8 -10.04 15.94 14.51
CA ASP A 8 -10.94 15.29 15.45
C ASP A 8 -11.53 14.00 14.86
N LYS A 9 -11.70 13.94 13.54
CA LYS A 9 -12.12 12.70 12.86
C LYS A 9 -11.08 11.60 12.92
N PHE A 10 -9.80 11.93 13.15
CA PHE A 10 -8.70 10.99 13.21
C PHE A 10 -8.25 10.63 14.63
N LYS A 11 -8.93 11.12 15.67
CA LYS A 11 -8.69 10.71 17.04
C LYS A 11 -9.37 9.39 17.34
N PHE A 12 -8.59 8.35 17.57
CA PHE A 12 -9.06 7.00 17.84
C PHE A 12 -8.60 6.54 19.22
N PRO A 13 -9.39 5.71 19.94
CA PRO A 13 -9.06 5.32 21.31
C PRO A 13 -7.93 4.29 21.44
N GLU A 14 -7.54 3.65 20.35
CA GLU A 14 -6.69 2.45 20.36
C GLU A 14 -5.22 2.71 20.68
N GLY A 15 -4.72 3.92 20.46
CA GLY A 15 -3.35 4.30 20.84
C GLY A 15 -2.22 3.63 20.04
N ALA A 16 -2.50 3.07 18.87
CA ALA A 16 -1.57 2.32 18.04
C ALA A 16 -0.23 3.03 17.75
N PHE A 17 -0.28 4.34 17.62
CA PHE A 17 0.88 5.16 17.22
C PHE A 17 1.52 5.92 18.38
N LYS A 18 1.00 5.80 19.61
CA LYS A 18 1.46 6.58 20.74
C LYS A 18 2.95 6.41 21.02
N GLY A 19 3.69 7.50 20.94
CA GLY A 19 5.14 7.53 21.17
C GLY A 19 5.97 6.91 20.05
N LYS A 20 5.38 6.53 18.91
CA LYS A 20 6.06 5.88 17.77
C LYS A 20 6.53 6.92 16.74
N ARG A 21 7.66 6.62 16.11
CA ARG A 21 8.15 7.32 14.91
C ARG A 21 7.62 6.57 13.70
N VAL A 22 6.75 7.20 12.94
CA VAL A 22 5.99 6.55 11.85
C VAL A 22 6.39 7.15 10.51
N LEU A 23 6.85 6.34 9.58
CA LEU A 23 7.10 6.73 8.20
C LEU A 23 6.04 6.10 7.29
N ILE A 24 5.34 6.92 6.49
CA ILE A 24 4.27 6.42 5.61
C ILE A 24 4.57 6.81 4.17
N THR A 25 4.74 5.82 3.29
CA THR A 25 4.98 6.07 1.87
C THR A 25 3.69 6.40 1.12
N GLY A 26 3.76 7.32 0.14
CA GLY A 26 2.59 7.74 -0.64
C GLY A 26 1.54 8.45 0.20
N SER A 27 1.96 9.20 1.21
CA SER A 27 1.06 9.88 2.14
C SER A 27 0.85 11.37 1.84
N GLY A 28 1.57 11.93 0.87
CA GLY A 28 1.50 13.36 0.58
C GLY A 28 0.31 13.80 -0.27
N LYS A 29 -0.50 12.90 -0.84
CA LYS A 29 -1.62 13.26 -1.71
C LYS A 29 -2.90 13.45 -0.90
N ASP A 30 -3.58 14.60 -1.12
CA ASP A 30 -4.86 14.89 -0.49
C ASP A 30 -5.94 13.85 -0.82
N GLY A 31 -6.77 13.50 0.17
CA GLY A 31 -7.83 12.48 0.05
C GLY A 31 -7.33 11.05 -0.15
N GLY A 32 -6.03 10.78 0.05
CA GLY A 32 -5.46 9.43 -0.07
C GLY A 32 -5.51 8.63 1.24
N ILE A 33 -5.41 7.29 1.13
CA ILE A 33 -5.29 6.39 2.29
C ILE A 33 -4.04 6.75 3.11
N GLY A 34 -2.91 6.99 2.44
CA GLY A 34 -1.66 7.35 3.12
C GLY A 34 -1.78 8.64 3.93
N GLN A 35 -2.50 9.64 3.42
CA GLN A 35 -2.82 10.84 4.16
C GLN A 35 -3.67 10.54 5.39
N GLY A 36 -4.72 9.75 5.23
CA GLY A 36 -5.56 9.32 6.36
C GLY A 36 -4.75 8.63 7.46
N LEU A 37 -3.81 7.76 7.08
CA LEU A 37 -2.91 7.07 8.02
C LEU A 37 -1.94 8.05 8.70
N ALA A 38 -1.40 9.03 7.97
CA ALA A 38 -0.49 10.03 8.53
C ALA A 38 -1.22 10.95 9.53
N LEU A 39 -2.44 11.38 9.21
CA LEU A 39 -3.29 12.14 10.13
C LEU A 39 -3.68 11.31 11.36
N ALA A 40 -4.01 10.02 11.18
CA ALA A 40 -4.30 9.13 12.28
C ALA A 40 -3.07 8.97 13.20
N ALA A 41 -1.88 8.78 12.64
CA ALA A 41 -0.65 8.69 13.43
C ALA A 41 -0.42 9.99 14.23
N ALA A 42 -0.56 11.15 13.57
CA ALA A 42 -0.39 12.45 14.21
C ALA A 42 -1.41 12.70 15.31
N ALA A 43 -2.70 12.45 15.05
CA ALA A 43 -3.80 12.71 16.00
C ALA A 43 -3.79 11.75 17.21
N ASN A 44 -3.14 10.57 17.08
CA ASN A 44 -3.10 9.55 18.12
C ASN A 44 -1.71 9.42 18.79
N GLY A 45 -0.96 10.52 18.81
CA GLY A 45 0.19 10.68 19.69
C GLY A 45 1.48 10.04 19.16
N ALA A 46 1.64 9.89 17.86
CA ALA A 46 2.94 9.55 17.29
C ALA A 46 4.01 10.57 17.73
N ALA A 47 5.19 10.11 18.06
CA ALA A 47 6.30 10.98 18.45
C ALA A 47 6.79 11.81 17.24
N VAL A 48 6.88 11.17 16.09
CA VAL A 48 7.27 11.81 14.82
C VAL A 48 6.50 11.17 13.67
N VAL A 49 6.04 11.98 12.71
CA VAL A 49 5.39 11.50 11.48
C VAL A 49 6.17 11.94 10.25
N GLY A 50 6.69 10.97 9.50
CA GLY A 50 7.29 11.18 8.19
C GLY A 50 6.26 11.03 7.08
N VAL A 51 6.04 12.10 6.33
CA VAL A 51 5.14 12.17 5.17
C VAL A 51 5.96 12.03 3.90
N HIS A 52 5.86 10.88 3.25
CA HIS A 52 6.58 10.64 2.01
C HIS A 52 5.68 10.86 0.79
N PHE A 53 6.24 11.49 -0.25
CA PHE A 53 5.64 11.68 -1.56
C PHE A 53 6.70 11.70 -2.67
N HIS A 54 6.28 11.39 -3.89
CA HIS A 54 7.11 11.56 -5.08
C HIS A 54 6.85 12.93 -5.74
N SER A 55 5.61 13.22 -6.11
CA SER A 55 5.21 14.41 -6.90
C SER A 55 4.18 15.33 -6.24
N SER A 56 3.57 14.93 -5.14
CA SER A 56 2.52 15.70 -4.45
C SER A 56 3.12 16.73 -3.48
N TYR A 57 3.94 17.63 -3.98
CA TYR A 57 4.68 18.60 -3.16
C TYR A 57 3.79 19.45 -2.27
N ARG A 58 2.83 20.13 -2.90
CA ARG A 58 1.98 21.10 -2.20
C ARG A 58 1.21 20.44 -1.09
N ASP A 59 0.47 19.39 -1.43
CA ASP A 59 -0.36 18.68 -0.46
C ASP A 59 0.48 18.10 0.69
N GLY A 60 1.66 17.52 0.35
CA GLY A 60 2.57 16.93 1.34
C GLY A 60 3.13 17.96 2.32
N PHE A 61 3.57 19.11 1.85
CA PHE A 61 4.06 20.19 2.73
C PHE A 61 2.92 20.84 3.52
N ASP A 62 1.77 21.10 2.90
CA ASP A 62 0.61 21.67 3.57
C ASP A 62 0.14 20.77 4.73
N MET A 63 0.20 19.43 4.52
CA MET A 63 -0.12 18.46 5.55
C MET A 63 0.90 18.46 6.71
N VAL A 64 2.19 18.48 6.41
CA VAL A 64 3.24 18.58 7.44
C VAL A 64 3.08 19.85 8.27
N ASP A 65 2.81 20.98 7.63
CA ASP A 65 2.57 22.26 8.30
C ASP A 65 1.32 22.21 9.18
N ALA A 66 0.25 21.57 8.72
CA ALA A 66 -0.95 21.36 9.52
C ALA A 66 -0.68 20.51 10.77
N MET A 67 0.12 19.43 10.64
CA MET A 67 0.54 18.60 11.78
C MET A 67 1.36 19.41 12.78
N ARG A 68 2.34 20.17 12.30
CA ARG A 68 3.20 21.03 13.15
C ARG A 68 2.41 22.11 13.91
N LYS A 69 1.42 22.72 13.25
CA LYS A 69 0.49 23.67 13.89
C LYS A 69 -0.33 23.04 15.01
N ASN A 70 -0.56 21.73 14.96
CA ASN A 70 -1.21 20.95 16.02
C ASN A 70 -0.23 20.36 17.03
N GLY A 71 1.02 20.81 17.04
CA GLY A 71 2.05 20.40 18.03
C GLY A 71 2.70 19.03 17.74
N VAL A 72 2.45 18.44 16.57
CA VAL A 72 3.04 17.15 16.18
C VAL A 72 4.37 17.38 15.47
N LYS A 73 5.42 16.68 15.86
CA LYS A 73 6.65 16.62 15.08
C LYS A 73 6.38 15.89 13.77
N ALA A 74 6.52 16.58 12.66
CA ALA A 74 6.33 15.99 11.34
C ALA A 74 7.35 16.52 10.33
N PHE A 75 7.68 15.75 9.33
CA PHE A 75 8.59 16.15 8.25
C PHE A 75 8.12 15.58 6.91
N ALA A 76 8.53 16.25 5.84
CA ALA A 76 8.29 15.84 4.48
C ALA A 76 9.52 15.09 3.92
N MET A 77 9.30 13.95 3.28
CA MET A 77 10.31 13.17 2.58
C MET A 77 9.90 13.05 1.11
N GLN A 78 10.63 13.70 0.23
CA GLN A 78 10.44 13.52 -1.20
C GLN A 78 11.42 12.47 -1.73
N ALA A 79 10.90 11.42 -2.33
CA ALA A 79 11.69 10.40 -3.04
C ALA A 79 10.81 9.63 -4.03
N ASP A 80 11.41 9.07 -5.07
CA ASP A 80 10.79 8.01 -5.86
C ASP A 80 11.11 6.67 -5.19
N VAL A 81 10.08 5.95 -4.74
CA VAL A 81 10.26 4.64 -4.08
C VAL A 81 10.89 3.57 -4.98
N THR A 82 10.86 3.79 -6.31
CA THR A 82 11.51 2.90 -7.30
C THR A 82 12.97 3.25 -7.56
N ASN A 83 13.43 4.39 -7.03
CA ASN A 83 14.79 4.87 -7.20
C ASN A 83 15.60 4.66 -5.92
N THR A 84 16.47 3.66 -5.94
CA THR A 84 17.31 3.31 -4.77
C THR A 84 18.26 4.44 -4.36
N ARG A 85 18.69 5.32 -5.30
CA ARG A 85 19.55 6.47 -4.98
C ARG A 85 18.79 7.55 -4.22
N ASP A 86 17.54 7.82 -4.62
CA ASP A 86 16.67 8.79 -3.92
C ASP A 86 16.38 8.32 -2.50
N LEU A 87 16.05 7.03 -2.34
CA LEU A 87 15.81 6.44 -1.02
C LEU A 87 17.06 6.50 -0.15
N TRP A 88 18.21 6.15 -0.69
CA TRP A 88 19.46 6.21 0.05
C TRP A 88 19.83 7.65 0.43
N ALA A 89 19.66 8.61 -0.49
CA ALA A 89 19.93 10.02 -0.24
C ALA A 89 19.04 10.60 0.87
N SER A 90 17.76 10.18 0.93
CA SER A 90 16.81 10.64 1.95
C SER A 90 17.01 9.98 3.33
N ARG A 91 17.72 8.86 3.40
CA ARG A 91 17.90 8.04 4.61
C ARG A 91 18.45 8.86 5.80
N SER A 92 19.54 9.55 5.61
CA SER A 92 20.21 10.31 6.71
C SER A 92 19.30 11.42 7.24
N TYR A 93 18.58 12.09 6.35
CA TYR A 93 17.59 13.08 6.73
C TYR A 93 16.45 12.47 7.58
N VAL A 94 15.90 11.32 7.15
CA VAL A 94 14.84 10.63 7.91
C VAL A 94 15.34 10.23 9.30
N ILE A 95 16.55 9.67 9.42
CA ILE A 95 17.16 9.29 10.70
C ILE A 95 17.31 10.51 11.60
N GLU A 96 17.81 11.63 11.07
CA GLU A 96 17.94 12.88 11.81
C GLU A 96 16.59 13.38 12.33
N GLN A 97 15.56 13.43 11.48
CA GLN A 97 14.22 13.85 11.87
C GLN A 97 13.57 12.89 12.90
N MET A 98 14.01 11.64 12.94
CA MET A 98 13.59 10.60 13.88
C MET A 98 14.55 10.39 15.05
N GLU A 99 15.25 11.45 15.44
CA GLU A 99 16.08 11.50 16.64
C GLU A 99 17.25 10.48 16.62
N GLY A 100 17.79 10.19 15.44
CA GLY A 100 18.98 9.35 15.25
C GLY A 100 18.73 7.84 15.21
N GLN A 101 17.49 7.36 15.27
CA GLN A 101 17.20 5.93 15.38
C GLN A 101 16.42 5.31 14.22
N GLY A 102 15.87 6.12 13.32
CA GLY A 102 14.97 5.66 12.27
C GLY A 102 13.54 5.37 12.73
N PRO A 103 12.66 4.86 11.85
CA PRO A 103 11.25 4.62 12.16
C PRO A 103 11.02 3.39 13.04
N ASP A 104 10.06 3.48 13.97
CA ASP A 104 9.48 2.34 14.67
C ASP A 104 8.46 1.58 13.81
N ILE A 105 7.73 2.33 12.95
CA ILE A 105 6.74 1.78 12.03
C ILE A 105 6.97 2.36 10.64
N VAL A 106 7.08 1.49 9.64
CA VAL A 106 7.10 1.86 8.22
C VAL A 106 5.82 1.34 7.56
N ILE A 107 4.95 2.24 7.14
CA ILE A 107 3.74 1.89 6.39
C ILE A 107 4.04 2.06 4.90
N CYS A 108 4.25 0.95 4.20
CA CYS A 108 4.43 0.91 2.77
C CYS A 108 3.05 1.00 2.10
N ASN A 109 2.68 2.22 1.66
CA ASN A 109 1.36 2.49 1.09
C ASN A 109 1.44 3.00 -0.36
N SER A 110 2.59 3.45 -0.86
CA SER A 110 2.73 3.91 -2.25
C SER A 110 2.12 2.92 -3.23
N GLY A 111 1.40 3.43 -4.22
CA GLY A 111 0.78 2.58 -5.22
C GLY A 111 0.04 3.39 -6.28
N LEU A 112 -0.13 2.77 -7.42
CA LEU A 112 -0.84 3.27 -8.59
C LEU A 112 -1.81 2.20 -9.08
N THR A 113 -2.67 2.53 -10.03
CA THR A 113 -3.54 1.59 -10.74
C THR A 113 -3.54 1.89 -12.22
N GLU A 114 -3.79 0.88 -13.03
CA GLU A 114 -4.00 1.05 -14.46
C GLU A 114 -5.37 1.69 -14.76
N LYS A 115 -5.51 2.25 -15.96
CA LYS A 115 -6.75 2.87 -16.46
C LYS A 115 -7.70 1.89 -17.13
N GLY A 116 -7.96 0.74 -16.52
CA GLY A 116 -8.98 -0.18 -16.98
C GLY A 116 -8.57 -1.10 -18.13
N TYR A 117 -7.28 -1.43 -18.22
CA TYR A 117 -6.76 -2.41 -19.19
C TYR A 117 -7.24 -3.83 -18.86
N ARG A 118 -7.52 -4.62 -19.90
CA ARG A 118 -7.90 -6.04 -19.79
C ARG A 118 -7.12 -6.88 -20.79
N PHE A 119 -6.68 -8.05 -20.37
CA PHE A 119 -6.08 -9.02 -21.28
C PHE A 119 -7.09 -9.40 -22.38
N GLY A 120 -6.62 -9.40 -23.62
CA GLY A 120 -7.40 -9.86 -24.77
C GLY A 120 -8.60 -8.97 -25.14
N ARG A 121 -8.72 -7.76 -24.63
CA ARG A 121 -9.78 -6.83 -25.04
C ARG A 121 -9.56 -6.41 -26.49
N ALA A 122 -10.51 -6.76 -27.36
CA ALA A 122 -10.54 -6.22 -28.69
C ALA A 122 -10.84 -4.72 -28.64
N LEU A 123 -10.07 -3.93 -29.39
CA LEU A 123 -10.37 -2.51 -29.55
C LEU A 123 -11.60 -2.33 -30.42
N PRO A 124 -12.46 -1.34 -30.10
CA PRO A 124 -13.62 -1.04 -30.94
C PRO A 124 -13.18 -0.68 -32.36
N GLU A 125 -14.02 -1.03 -33.30
CA GLU A 125 -13.82 -0.59 -34.68
C GLU A 125 -14.14 0.90 -34.80
N ILE A 126 -13.36 1.61 -35.60
CA ILE A 126 -13.58 3.02 -35.92
C ILE A 126 -13.97 3.09 -37.41
N ASP A 127 -15.11 3.66 -37.70
CA ASP A 127 -15.60 3.83 -39.09
C ASP A 127 -14.56 4.64 -39.90
N GLY A 128 -14.26 4.14 -41.09
CA GLY A 128 -13.30 4.75 -42.00
C GLY A 128 -11.81 4.51 -41.66
N GLU A 129 -11.51 3.81 -40.56
CA GLU A 129 -10.12 3.45 -40.20
C GLU A 129 -9.55 2.41 -41.16
N SER A 130 -8.48 2.71 -41.83
CA SER A 130 -7.74 1.73 -42.63
C SER A 130 -7.11 0.63 -41.78
N ARG A 131 -6.83 -0.52 -42.42
CA ARG A 131 -6.14 -1.63 -41.77
C ARG A 131 -4.76 -1.22 -41.18
N ALA A 132 -4.07 -0.31 -41.83
CA ALA A 132 -2.76 0.19 -41.36
C ALA A 132 -2.91 1.07 -40.12
N GLU A 133 -3.87 1.98 -40.11
CA GLU A 133 -4.18 2.85 -38.97
C GLU A 133 -4.63 2.03 -37.76
N ARG A 134 -5.55 1.05 -37.96
CA ARG A 134 -5.97 0.14 -36.90
C ARG A 134 -4.79 -0.62 -36.30
N ARG A 135 -3.85 -1.13 -37.13
CA ARG A 135 -2.65 -1.83 -36.63
C ARG A 135 -1.76 -0.91 -35.83
N ALA A 136 -1.56 0.34 -36.25
CA ALA A 136 -0.77 1.34 -35.55
C ALA A 136 -1.43 1.71 -34.21
N ARG A 137 -2.75 1.88 -34.15
CA ARG A 137 -3.50 2.14 -32.92
C ARG A 137 -3.40 0.98 -31.91
N VAL A 138 -3.65 -0.26 -32.37
CA VAL A 138 -3.51 -1.45 -31.53
C VAL A 138 -2.12 -1.57 -30.92
N ARG A 139 -1.08 -1.32 -31.73
CA ARG A 139 0.32 -1.34 -31.25
C ARG A 139 0.58 -0.26 -30.19
N ARG A 140 0.10 0.96 -30.42
CA ARG A 140 0.26 2.07 -29.47
C ARG A 140 -0.40 1.77 -28.14
N GLU A 141 -1.68 1.40 -28.13
CA GLU A 141 -2.42 1.05 -26.92
C GLU A 141 -1.78 -0.13 -26.16
N PHE A 142 -1.27 -1.14 -26.88
CA PHE A 142 -0.56 -2.25 -26.26
C PHE A 142 0.69 -1.77 -25.53
N ILE A 143 1.50 -0.89 -26.15
CA ILE A 143 2.72 -0.35 -25.54
C ILE A 143 2.37 0.53 -24.32
N GLU A 144 1.37 1.38 -24.43
CA GLU A 144 0.92 2.26 -23.35
C GLU A 144 0.40 1.45 -22.15
N ASN A 145 -0.44 0.44 -22.38
CA ASN A 145 -0.95 -0.43 -21.33
C ASN A 145 0.16 -1.22 -20.62
N LEU A 146 1.14 -1.71 -21.37
CA LEU A 146 2.29 -2.40 -20.75
C LEU A 146 3.14 -1.44 -19.90
N ALA A 147 3.34 -0.20 -20.36
CA ALA A 147 4.07 0.80 -19.59
C ALA A 147 3.34 1.18 -18.30
N GLU A 148 2.01 1.33 -18.34
CA GLU A 148 1.20 1.57 -17.14
C GLU A 148 1.29 0.39 -16.16
N SER A 149 1.09 -0.85 -16.64
CA SER A 149 1.20 -2.03 -15.79
C SER A 149 2.58 -2.17 -15.16
N LYS A 150 3.63 -1.88 -15.94
CA LYS A 150 5.00 -1.89 -15.42
C LYS A 150 5.18 -0.85 -14.31
N LEU A 151 4.72 0.38 -14.51
CA LEU A 151 4.83 1.44 -13.51
C LEU A 151 4.09 1.08 -12.21
N VAL A 152 2.92 0.46 -12.32
CA VAL A 152 2.15 -0.04 -11.17
C VAL A 152 2.94 -1.11 -10.41
N MET A 153 3.51 -2.08 -11.13
CA MET A 153 4.30 -3.16 -10.54
C MET A 153 5.59 -2.63 -9.90
N ASP A 154 6.35 -1.80 -10.59
CA ASP A 154 7.59 -1.20 -10.07
C ASP A 154 7.31 -0.41 -8.78
N THR A 155 6.29 0.45 -8.78
CA THR A 155 5.95 1.26 -7.62
C THR A 155 5.56 0.39 -6.41
N LYS A 156 4.81 -0.69 -6.64
CA LYS A 156 4.30 -1.54 -5.57
C LYS A 156 5.33 -2.58 -5.13
N ILE A 157 5.90 -3.32 -6.06
CA ILE A 157 6.81 -4.42 -5.75
C ILE A 157 8.18 -3.86 -5.38
N ASP A 158 8.85 -3.17 -6.29
CA ASP A 158 10.20 -2.66 -6.08
C ASP A 158 10.20 -1.64 -4.94
N GLY A 159 9.23 -0.71 -4.94
CA GLY A 159 9.12 0.29 -3.89
C GLY A 159 9.00 -0.32 -2.49
N PHE A 160 8.19 -1.38 -2.31
CA PHE A 160 8.05 -2.03 -1.01
C PHE A 160 9.28 -2.85 -0.64
N VAL A 161 9.88 -3.56 -1.60
CA VAL A 161 11.12 -4.31 -1.39
C VAL A 161 12.25 -3.36 -1.00
N TYR A 162 12.43 -2.24 -1.70
CA TYR A 162 13.50 -1.29 -1.40
C TYR A 162 13.32 -0.60 -0.06
N MET A 163 12.11 -0.17 0.28
CA MET A 163 11.79 0.39 1.59
C MET A 163 12.04 -0.63 2.71
N THR A 164 11.67 -1.89 2.49
CA THR A 164 11.91 -2.97 3.43
C THR A 164 13.40 -3.21 3.62
N HIS A 165 14.15 -3.32 2.52
CA HIS A 165 15.59 -3.55 2.56
C HIS A 165 16.32 -2.43 3.30
N LEU A 166 15.99 -1.17 2.99
CA LEU A 166 16.58 0.01 3.63
C LEU A 166 16.35 0.00 5.15
N TRP A 167 15.10 -0.02 5.58
CA TRP A 167 14.77 0.16 6.99
C TRP A 167 14.97 -1.10 7.84
N ALA A 168 14.90 -2.30 7.27
CA ALA A 168 15.31 -3.51 7.97
C ALA A 168 16.84 -3.54 8.18
N GLY A 169 17.61 -3.08 7.18
CA GLY A 169 19.06 -2.91 7.34
C GLY A 169 19.42 -1.93 8.46
N GLU A 170 18.75 -0.78 8.51
CA GLU A 170 18.92 0.21 9.57
C GLU A 170 18.52 -0.33 10.94
N ALA A 171 17.42 -1.07 11.03
CA ALA A 171 16.97 -1.69 12.27
C ALA A 171 18.03 -2.65 12.85
N VAL A 172 18.65 -3.46 12.00
CA VAL A 172 19.74 -4.36 12.39
C VAL A 172 20.98 -3.58 12.78
N TYR A 173 21.38 -2.58 11.98
CA TYR A 173 22.59 -1.79 12.22
C TYR A 173 22.52 -0.99 13.54
N HIS A 174 21.38 -0.38 13.83
CA HIS A 174 21.18 0.43 15.04
C HIS A 174 20.63 -0.37 16.23
N ASN A 175 20.41 -1.68 16.06
CA ASN A 175 19.76 -2.52 17.08
C ASN A 175 18.43 -1.94 17.56
N HIS A 176 17.63 -1.42 16.63
CA HIS A 176 16.36 -0.77 16.87
C HIS A 176 15.25 -1.42 16.05
N PRO A 177 14.33 -2.21 16.68
CA PRO A 177 13.32 -2.96 15.94
C PRO A 177 12.33 -2.07 15.16
N VAL A 178 11.95 -2.52 13.94
CA VAL A 178 10.98 -1.86 13.08
C VAL A 178 9.80 -2.77 12.76
N GLN A 179 8.60 -2.19 12.69
CA GLN A 179 7.40 -2.88 12.18
C GLN A 179 7.08 -2.39 10.76
N PHE A 180 6.98 -3.32 9.81
CA PHE A 180 6.49 -3.04 8.47
C PHE A 180 5.00 -3.34 8.35
N VAL A 181 4.28 -2.42 7.73
CA VAL A 181 2.86 -2.58 7.40
C VAL A 181 2.71 -2.39 5.90
N TYR A 182 2.43 -3.46 5.18
CA TYR A 182 2.26 -3.42 3.73
C TYR A 182 0.79 -3.23 3.38
N ILE A 183 0.46 -2.10 2.77
CA ILE A 183 -0.91 -1.85 2.29
C ILE A 183 -1.10 -2.55 0.95
N SER A 184 -1.95 -3.55 0.93
CA SER A 184 -2.40 -4.29 -0.24
C SER A 184 -3.89 -4.03 -0.50
N SER A 185 -4.50 -4.81 -1.35
CA SER A 185 -5.90 -4.70 -1.75
C SER A 185 -6.61 -6.05 -1.60
N MET A 186 -7.90 -6.02 -1.34
CA MET A 186 -8.74 -7.22 -1.43
C MET A 186 -8.67 -7.88 -2.81
N GLN A 187 -8.37 -7.09 -3.86
CA GLN A 187 -8.17 -7.62 -5.21
C GLN A 187 -6.95 -8.54 -5.37
N SER A 188 -6.06 -8.58 -4.38
CA SER A 188 -4.97 -9.56 -4.36
C SER A 188 -5.48 -11.00 -4.31
N ILE A 189 -6.57 -11.27 -3.58
CA ILE A 189 -7.16 -12.60 -3.40
C ILE A 189 -8.49 -12.78 -4.16
N GLU A 190 -9.13 -11.69 -4.53
CA GLU A 190 -10.38 -11.67 -5.31
C GLU A 190 -10.20 -10.76 -6.54
N PRO A 191 -9.55 -11.26 -7.63
CA PRO A 191 -9.08 -10.42 -8.73
C PRO A 191 -10.17 -9.59 -9.39
N GLY A 192 -9.89 -8.32 -9.59
CA GLY A 192 -10.64 -7.43 -10.47
C GLY A 192 -10.31 -7.70 -11.94
N VAL A 193 -11.22 -7.31 -12.84
CA VAL A 193 -11.13 -7.69 -14.26
C VAL A 193 -10.37 -6.71 -15.16
N ALA A 194 -9.95 -5.55 -14.64
CA ALA A 194 -9.49 -4.46 -15.51
C ALA A 194 -8.16 -3.83 -15.09
N VAL A 195 -7.44 -4.46 -14.17
CA VAL A 195 -6.22 -3.93 -13.55
C VAL A 195 -5.21 -5.06 -13.28
N PRO A 196 -4.72 -5.76 -14.33
CA PRO A 196 -3.92 -6.97 -14.15
C PRO A 196 -2.60 -6.73 -13.41
N GLY A 197 -1.85 -5.68 -13.71
CA GLY A 197 -0.61 -5.34 -13.03
C GLY A 197 -0.85 -4.98 -11.56
N TYR A 198 -1.92 -4.25 -11.27
CA TYR A 198 -2.34 -3.94 -9.89
C TYR A 198 -2.64 -5.22 -9.08
N VAL A 199 -3.42 -6.14 -9.67
CA VAL A 199 -3.77 -7.40 -9.01
C VAL A 199 -2.52 -8.22 -8.72
N VAL A 200 -1.65 -8.42 -9.72
CA VAL A 200 -0.40 -9.19 -9.58
C VAL A 200 0.53 -8.55 -8.56
N ALA A 201 0.71 -7.22 -8.60
CA ALA A 201 1.56 -6.51 -7.67
C ALA A 201 1.04 -6.60 -6.22
N ASN A 202 -0.27 -6.45 -6.01
CA ASN A 202 -0.88 -6.58 -4.69
C ASN A 202 -0.84 -8.02 -4.16
N TRP A 203 -0.92 -9.05 -5.03
CA TRP A 203 -0.67 -10.44 -4.64
C TRP A 203 0.78 -10.66 -4.21
N ALA A 204 1.75 -10.17 -4.98
CA ALA A 204 3.17 -10.33 -4.69
C ALA A 204 3.56 -9.83 -3.30
N VAL A 205 3.01 -8.68 -2.86
CA VAL A 205 3.34 -8.10 -1.54
C VAL A 205 2.80 -8.90 -0.37
N LEU A 206 1.85 -9.83 -0.56
CA LEU A 206 1.39 -10.73 0.52
C LEU A 206 2.49 -11.67 1.02
N ARG A 207 3.53 -11.91 0.20
CA ARG A 207 4.66 -12.77 0.57
C ARG A 207 5.78 -12.03 1.31
N LEU A 208 5.79 -10.69 1.29
CA LEU A 208 6.87 -9.89 1.89
C LEU A 208 7.10 -10.16 3.37
N PRO A 209 6.07 -10.37 4.23
CA PRO A 209 6.31 -10.67 5.64
C PRO A 209 7.17 -11.93 5.84
N GLU A 210 6.89 -13.01 5.10
CA GLU A 210 7.65 -14.25 5.19
C GLU A 210 9.04 -14.12 4.58
N VAL A 211 9.14 -13.43 3.43
CA VAL A 211 10.42 -13.12 2.77
C VAL A 211 11.33 -12.34 3.70
N LEU A 212 10.81 -11.29 4.36
CA LEU A 212 11.57 -10.50 5.33
C LEU A 212 12.11 -11.36 6.47
N LYS A 213 11.25 -12.15 7.12
CA LYS A 213 11.66 -13.04 8.22
C LYS A 213 12.75 -14.01 7.79
N THR A 214 12.57 -14.64 6.63
CA THR A 214 13.54 -15.62 6.10
C THR A 214 14.90 -14.98 5.82
N ASN A 215 14.89 -13.78 5.21
CA ASN A 215 16.12 -13.06 4.88
C ASN A 215 16.87 -12.55 6.12
N LEU A 216 16.17 -12.10 7.15
CA LEU A 216 16.81 -11.65 8.39
C LEU A 216 17.41 -12.80 9.20
N GLY A 217 16.91 -14.03 9.07
CA GLY A 217 17.45 -15.19 9.74
C GLY A 217 17.61 -14.98 11.26
N LYS A 218 18.85 -14.95 11.76
CA LYS A 218 19.14 -14.73 13.19
C LYS A 218 18.74 -13.34 13.69
N ALA A 219 18.65 -12.35 12.82
CA ALA A 219 18.21 -11.00 13.14
C ALA A 219 16.70 -10.80 13.00
N SER A 220 15.91 -11.88 12.91
CA SER A 220 14.45 -11.81 12.66
C SER A 220 13.65 -11.11 13.78
N ASN A 221 14.25 -10.89 14.94
CA ASN A 221 13.68 -10.09 16.02
C ASN A 221 13.81 -8.57 15.77
N MET A 222 14.64 -8.16 14.80
CA MET A 222 14.83 -6.73 14.46
C MET A 222 13.73 -6.19 13.54
N ALA A 223 12.90 -7.03 12.96
CA ALA A 223 11.75 -6.56 12.20
C ALA A 223 10.56 -7.51 12.32
N SER A 224 9.36 -6.94 12.40
CA SER A 224 8.09 -7.63 12.22
C SER A 224 7.39 -7.08 10.98
N ALA A 225 6.51 -7.87 10.37
CA ALA A 225 5.76 -7.41 9.21
C ALA A 225 4.37 -8.03 9.12
N CYS A 226 3.41 -7.23 8.66
CA CYS A 226 2.09 -7.70 8.27
C CYS A 226 1.63 -7.04 6.97
N CYS A 227 0.70 -7.69 6.28
CA CYS A 227 0.09 -7.16 5.06
C CYS A 227 -1.41 -6.93 5.27
N LEU A 228 -1.91 -5.76 4.86
CA LEU A 228 -3.30 -5.34 5.05
C LEU A 228 -3.99 -5.19 3.70
N MET A 229 -4.94 -6.06 3.41
CA MET A 229 -5.77 -6.02 2.21
C MET A 229 -6.97 -5.11 2.45
N LEU A 230 -6.90 -3.89 1.92
CA LEU A 230 -7.98 -2.91 2.06
C LEU A 230 -9.06 -3.09 0.97
N PRO A 231 -10.32 -2.80 1.30
CA PRO A 231 -11.43 -2.74 0.36
C PRO A 231 -11.35 -1.47 -0.51
N PHE A 232 -12.41 -1.18 -1.28
CA PHE A 232 -12.50 0.09 -2.00
C PHE A 232 -12.65 1.26 -1.03
N VAL A 233 -11.69 2.17 -1.08
CA VAL A 233 -11.67 3.43 -0.32
C VAL A 233 -11.81 4.57 -1.32
N ARG A 234 -12.63 5.58 -1.02
CA ARG A 234 -12.84 6.75 -1.86
C ARG A 234 -11.58 7.62 -1.87
N THR A 235 -10.85 7.57 -2.94
CA THR A 235 -9.59 8.31 -3.14
C THR A 235 -9.54 8.80 -4.58
N GLY A 236 -8.60 9.66 -4.92
CA GLY A 236 -8.38 10.06 -6.31
C GLY A 236 -8.13 8.89 -7.28
N MET A 237 -7.72 7.72 -6.77
CA MET A 237 -7.53 6.50 -7.56
C MET A 237 -8.85 5.81 -7.92
N THR A 238 -9.88 5.96 -7.09
CA THR A 238 -11.15 5.21 -7.17
C THR A 238 -12.36 6.12 -7.39
N GLU A 239 -12.17 7.44 -7.47
CA GLU A 239 -13.25 8.41 -7.57
C GLU A 239 -14.15 8.18 -8.81
N GLU A 240 -13.56 7.76 -9.93
CA GLU A 240 -14.30 7.42 -11.13
C GLU A 240 -15.33 6.28 -10.94
N TYR A 241 -15.14 5.45 -9.91
CA TYR A 241 -16.03 4.33 -9.58
C TYR A 241 -17.06 4.69 -8.51
N ALA A 242 -16.96 5.85 -7.86
CA ALA A 242 -17.79 6.22 -6.71
C ALA A 242 -19.30 6.20 -7.02
N GLY A 243 -19.70 6.57 -8.25
CA GLY A 243 -21.08 6.50 -8.73
C GLY A 243 -21.49 5.15 -9.31
N ASN A 244 -20.61 4.13 -9.34
CA ASN A 244 -20.86 2.87 -10.01
C ASN A 244 -20.72 1.66 -9.08
N ALA A 245 -21.78 1.38 -8.32
CA ALA A 245 -21.82 0.24 -7.39
C ALA A 245 -21.57 -1.12 -8.07
N LYS A 246 -21.72 -1.25 -9.39
CA LYS A 246 -21.39 -2.50 -10.11
C LYS A 246 -19.91 -2.85 -10.04
N VAL A 247 -19.04 -1.86 -9.83
CA VAL A 247 -17.58 -2.08 -9.73
C VAL A 247 -17.19 -2.70 -8.41
N PHE A 248 -17.80 -2.29 -7.30
CA PHE A 248 -17.41 -2.72 -5.94
C PHE A 248 -18.51 -3.45 -5.16
N GLY A 249 -19.77 -3.40 -5.63
CA GLY A 249 -20.94 -3.87 -4.87
C GLY A 249 -20.96 -5.35 -4.52
N ARG A 250 -20.17 -6.17 -5.20
CA ARG A 250 -20.01 -7.60 -4.83
C ARG A 250 -19.15 -7.81 -3.57
N TRP A 251 -18.38 -6.80 -3.16
CA TRP A 251 -17.47 -6.88 -2.02
C TRP A 251 -17.91 -6.04 -0.83
N GLN A 252 -18.62 -4.93 -1.11
CA GLN A 252 -18.98 -3.96 -0.07
C GLN A 252 -20.18 -3.11 -0.50
N PRO A 253 -21.01 -2.65 0.45
CA PRO A 253 -22.22 -1.87 0.16
C PRO A 253 -21.91 -0.45 -0.34
N ARG A 254 -20.80 0.15 0.11
CA ARG A 254 -20.27 1.45 -0.33
C ARG A 254 -18.75 1.51 -0.19
N MET A 255 -18.13 2.48 -0.83
CA MET A 255 -16.72 2.78 -0.55
C MET A 255 -16.56 3.33 0.86
N LEU A 256 -15.42 3.02 1.48
CA LEU A 256 -15.01 3.63 2.73
C LEU A 256 -14.43 5.03 2.46
N GLU A 257 -14.56 5.91 3.42
CA GLU A 257 -13.79 7.15 3.44
C GLU A 257 -12.36 6.89 3.97
N PRO A 258 -11.35 7.69 3.60
CA PRO A 258 -9.97 7.50 4.06
C PRO A 258 -9.83 7.43 5.58
N PHE A 259 -10.62 8.21 6.34
CA PHE A 259 -10.59 8.17 7.81
C PHE A 259 -11.13 6.85 8.37
N GLU A 260 -12.14 6.23 7.74
CA GLU A 260 -12.67 4.92 8.16
C GLU A 260 -11.63 3.81 7.96
N ALA A 261 -10.93 3.86 6.81
CA ALA A 261 -9.84 2.93 6.55
C ALA A 261 -8.67 3.14 7.54
N ALA A 262 -8.31 4.39 7.82
CA ALA A 262 -7.27 4.71 8.80
C ALA A 262 -7.65 4.27 10.22
N HIS A 263 -8.93 4.42 10.61
CA HIS A 263 -9.43 3.91 11.89
C HIS A 263 -9.32 2.40 11.99
N ALA A 264 -9.79 1.67 10.98
CA ALA A 264 -9.69 0.21 10.95
C ALA A 264 -8.22 -0.27 11.04
N VAL A 265 -7.30 0.39 10.32
CA VAL A 265 -5.87 0.09 10.40
C VAL A 265 -5.33 0.38 11.81
N SER A 266 -5.69 1.50 12.41
CA SER A 266 -5.28 1.85 13.77
C SER A 266 -5.78 0.83 14.81
N GLN A 267 -7.02 0.37 14.69
CA GLN A 267 -7.55 -0.70 15.53
C GLN A 267 -6.75 -1.99 15.43
N LEU A 268 -6.36 -2.39 14.22
CA LEU A 268 -5.54 -3.59 14.05
C LEU A 268 -4.14 -3.40 14.63
N LEU A 269 -3.50 -2.27 14.36
CA LEU A 269 -2.14 -1.96 14.81
C LEU A 269 -2.05 -1.65 16.32
N SER A 270 -3.15 -1.53 17.04
CA SER A 270 -3.15 -1.45 18.51
C SER A 270 -2.82 -2.79 19.17
N ARG A 271 -2.90 -3.89 18.41
CA ARG A 271 -2.47 -5.22 18.88
C ARG A 271 -0.93 -5.29 18.90
N PRO A 272 -0.37 -6.14 19.75
CA PRO A 272 1.07 -6.38 19.77
C PRO A 272 1.62 -6.76 18.38
N ALA A 273 2.80 -6.22 18.04
CA ALA A 273 3.38 -6.43 16.72
C ALA A 273 3.75 -7.90 16.43
N ASP A 274 4.04 -8.68 17.46
CA ASP A 274 4.30 -10.12 17.36
C ASP A 274 3.05 -10.94 17.02
N GLU A 275 1.86 -10.52 17.50
CA GLU A 275 0.59 -11.14 17.10
C GLU A 275 0.23 -10.87 15.63
N LEU A 276 0.67 -9.75 15.09
CA LEU A 276 0.42 -9.37 13.70
C LEU A 276 1.48 -9.91 12.75
N ASN A 277 2.64 -10.31 13.29
CA ASN A 277 3.79 -10.70 12.48
C ASN A 277 3.48 -11.90 11.58
N LEU A 278 3.88 -11.79 10.32
CA LEU A 278 3.61 -12.75 9.23
C LEU A 278 2.12 -12.85 8.83
N GLY A 279 1.25 -12.02 9.41
CA GLY A 279 -0.17 -12.04 9.11
C GLY A 279 -0.51 -11.32 7.80
N ASN A 280 -1.42 -11.92 7.03
CA ASN A 280 -2.14 -11.26 5.95
C ASN A 280 -3.57 -11.02 6.42
N PHE A 281 -4.00 -9.76 6.51
CA PHE A 281 -5.31 -9.40 7.06
C PHE A 281 -6.17 -8.72 5.99
N LYS A 282 -7.41 -9.22 5.83
CA LYS A 282 -8.41 -8.64 4.93
C LYS A 282 -9.42 -7.84 5.75
N LEU A 283 -9.65 -6.58 5.35
CA LEU A 283 -10.73 -5.76 5.90
C LEU A 283 -12.02 -6.02 5.15
N GLY A 284 -12.98 -6.69 5.79
CA GLY A 284 -14.35 -6.84 5.31
C GLY A 284 -15.20 -5.63 5.66
N VAL A 285 -16.14 -5.30 4.77
CA VAL A 285 -17.15 -4.23 4.95
C VAL A 285 -18.53 -4.85 4.80
N GLU A 286 -19.24 -4.97 5.89
CA GLU A 286 -20.57 -5.61 5.96
C GLU A 286 -21.65 -4.58 6.30
N GLY A 287 -22.92 -4.88 6.02
CA GLY A 287 -24.07 -4.05 6.37
C GLY A 287 -24.76 -3.41 5.18
N THR A 288 -25.22 -2.18 5.35
CA THR A 288 -25.93 -1.39 4.33
C THR A 288 -25.17 -0.13 3.95
N VAL A 289 -25.63 0.58 2.92
CA VAL A 289 -25.01 1.86 2.50
C VAL A 289 -24.96 2.88 3.64
N ASP A 290 -25.99 2.94 4.46
CA ASP A 290 -26.11 3.90 5.57
C ASP A 290 -25.35 3.46 6.83
N LYS A 291 -25.16 2.17 7.01
CA LYS A 291 -24.53 1.61 8.21
C LYS A 291 -23.63 0.44 7.84
N VAL A 292 -22.32 0.67 7.87
CA VAL A 292 -21.30 -0.36 7.66
C VAL A 292 -20.68 -0.78 8.98
N SER A 293 -20.30 -2.06 9.05
CA SER A 293 -19.41 -2.60 10.08
C SER A 293 -18.11 -3.08 9.43
N LEU A 294 -17.00 -2.85 10.11
CA LEU A 294 -15.67 -3.20 9.66
C LEU A 294 -15.13 -4.38 10.46
N LYS A 295 -14.62 -5.40 9.76
CA LYS A 295 -14.13 -6.61 10.40
C LYS A 295 -12.85 -7.10 9.76
N TRP A 296 -11.81 -7.26 10.55
CA TRP A 296 -10.58 -7.90 10.10
C TRP A 296 -10.71 -9.43 10.15
N SER A 297 -10.21 -10.08 9.11
CA SER A 297 -10.01 -11.53 9.05
C SER A 297 -8.58 -11.85 8.60
N GLN A 298 -7.95 -12.84 9.22
CA GLN A 298 -6.63 -13.31 8.77
C GLN A 298 -6.82 -14.26 7.60
N VAL A 299 -6.04 -14.04 6.54
CA VAL A 299 -5.99 -14.88 5.35
C VAL A 299 -4.71 -15.71 5.39
N LYS A 300 -4.85 -17.02 5.29
CA LYS A 300 -3.72 -17.94 5.17
C LYS A 300 -3.48 -18.25 3.71
N LEU A 301 -2.23 -18.08 3.27
CA LEU A 301 -1.79 -18.49 1.94
C LEU A 301 -1.30 -19.93 2.03
N GLU A 302 -2.16 -20.87 1.64
CA GLU A 302 -1.81 -22.30 1.61
C GLU A 302 -1.40 -22.70 0.20
N VAL A 303 -0.21 -23.31 0.06
CA VAL A 303 0.20 -24.03 -1.14
C VAL A 303 -0.18 -25.49 -0.92
N LYS A 304 -1.12 -25.99 -1.70
CA LYS A 304 -1.47 -27.42 -1.71
C LYS A 304 -0.72 -28.08 -2.84
N ASP A 305 0.19 -28.97 -2.50
CA ASP A 305 0.81 -29.88 -3.45
C ASP A 305 -0.12 -31.07 -3.69
N GLU A 306 -0.74 -31.11 -4.86
CA GLU A 306 -1.37 -32.33 -5.37
C GLU A 306 -0.41 -32.98 -6.33
N ALA A 307 0.06 -34.20 -6.01
CA ALA A 307 0.88 -34.97 -6.92
C ALA A 307 0.07 -35.23 -8.20
N LEU A 308 0.47 -34.60 -9.29
CA LEU A 308 0.04 -34.99 -10.61
C LEU A 308 0.67 -36.35 -10.86
N GLY A 309 -0.15 -37.41 -11.01
CA GLY A 309 0.32 -38.76 -11.23
C GLY A 309 1.20 -38.86 -12.49
N TRP A 310 2.49 -38.70 -12.31
CA TRP A 310 3.49 -39.04 -13.31
C TRP A 310 3.66 -40.57 -13.26
N SER A 311 3.32 -41.27 -14.33
CA SER A 311 3.73 -42.66 -14.45
C SER A 311 5.25 -42.65 -14.69
N ASP A 312 5.98 -43.55 -14.03
CA ASP A 312 7.41 -43.81 -14.25
C ASP A 312 7.74 -44.20 -15.71
N ALA A 313 6.74 -44.26 -16.57
CA ALA A 313 6.83 -44.66 -17.98
C ALA A 313 7.42 -43.57 -18.90
N ASN A 314 7.56 -42.30 -18.43
CA ASN A 314 8.23 -41.24 -19.19
C ASN A 314 9.32 -40.58 -18.36
N PRO A 315 10.52 -41.18 -18.26
CA PRO A 315 11.66 -40.50 -17.69
C PRO A 315 11.95 -39.25 -18.53
N VAL A 316 12.04 -38.10 -17.87
CA VAL A 316 12.55 -36.87 -18.50
C VAL A 316 13.97 -37.20 -18.97
N VAL A 317 14.15 -37.24 -20.28
CA VAL A 317 15.49 -37.39 -20.87
C VAL A 317 16.23 -36.10 -20.57
N SER A 318 17.25 -36.21 -19.74
CA SER A 318 18.21 -35.14 -19.42
C SER A 318 19.02 -34.72 -20.66
#